data_0a4cc414dae1c6c69ee1879cef7e6a87
#
_entry.id   0a4cc414dae1c6c69ee1879cef7e6a87
#
_cell.length_a   1.000
_cell.length_b   1.000
_cell.length_c   1.000
_cell.angle_alpha   90.00
_cell.angle_beta   90.00
_cell.angle_gamma   90.00
#
_symmetry.space_group_name_H-M   'P 1'
#
loop_
_entity.id
_entity.type
_entity.pdbx_description
1 polymer ?
#
loop_
_entity_poly.entity_id
_entity_poly.type
_entity_poly.pdbx_seq_one_letter_code
_entity_poly.pdbx_strand_id
1 'polypeptide(L)'
;MPFDGVDFARHEKVLDKLDEVIDLLGSEDKWCQKALRTDDGRRCIVGALVDAKAKKQLYGLVLASAREVTGVSYTSVERFNDDSATDHTLVLAVLDDVRHRVMVGDVPVDASAKASFLQRLMLALKPVSA
;
A
#
# COMPACT_ATOMS: atom_id res chain seq x y z
N MET A 1 -7.28 -2.66 25.60
CA MET A 1 -7.46 -4.00 25.09
C MET A 1 -6.15 -4.77 25.17
N PRO A 2 -6.16 -5.96 25.76
CA PRO A 2 -4.92 -6.70 25.85
C PRO A 2 -4.43 -7.09 24.44
N PHE A 3 -3.16 -6.94 24.25
CA PHE A 3 -2.50 -7.33 23.03
C PHE A 3 -2.42 -8.86 23.00
N ASP A 4 -2.86 -9.48 21.92
CA ASP A 4 -2.75 -10.92 21.82
C ASP A 4 -1.66 -11.31 20.81
N GLY A 5 -1.00 -12.44 21.06
CA GLY A 5 0.10 -12.89 20.23
C GLY A 5 -0.30 -13.25 18.81
N VAL A 6 -1.58 -13.56 18.60
CA VAL A 6 -2.10 -13.90 17.28
C VAL A 6 -2.11 -12.68 16.37
N ASP A 7 -2.58 -11.53 16.89
CA ASP A 7 -2.60 -10.29 16.12
C ASP A 7 -1.19 -9.82 15.80
N PHE A 8 -0.30 -9.92 16.79
CA PHE A 8 1.10 -9.55 16.58
C PHE A 8 1.75 -10.42 15.50
N ALA A 9 1.56 -11.74 15.57
CA ALA A 9 2.13 -12.65 14.58
C ALA A 9 1.56 -12.37 13.18
N ARG A 10 0.29 -12.01 13.10
CA ARG A 10 -0.34 -11.67 11.82
C ARG A 10 0.27 -10.41 11.24
N HIS A 11 0.47 -9.38 12.07
CA HIS A 11 1.10 -8.12 11.62
C HIS A 11 2.53 -8.36 11.17
N GLU A 12 3.29 -9.17 11.87
CA GLU A 12 4.65 -9.51 11.47
C GLU A 12 4.69 -10.18 10.11
N LYS A 13 3.78 -11.14 9.86
CA LYS A 13 3.72 -11.82 8.57
C LYS A 13 3.38 -10.86 7.43
N VAL A 14 2.47 -9.92 7.67
CA VAL A 14 2.11 -8.93 6.68
C VAL A 14 3.29 -8.01 6.40
N LEU A 15 4.01 -7.57 7.43
CA LEU A 15 5.20 -6.74 7.27
C LEU A 15 6.30 -7.48 6.52
N ASP A 16 6.50 -8.76 6.79
CA ASP A 16 7.50 -9.56 6.09
C ASP A 16 7.16 -9.64 4.60
N LYS A 17 5.90 -9.84 4.25
CA LYS A 17 5.47 -9.88 2.87
C LYS A 17 5.61 -8.51 2.20
N LEU A 18 5.30 -7.45 2.93
CA LEU A 18 5.47 -6.10 2.41
C LEU A 18 6.94 -5.80 2.14
N ASP A 19 7.83 -6.21 3.05
CA ASP A 19 9.27 -6.04 2.84
C ASP A 19 9.73 -6.79 1.60
N GLU A 20 9.19 -7.98 1.36
CA GLU A 20 9.50 -8.73 0.15
C GLU A 20 9.03 -7.99 -1.11
N VAL A 21 7.82 -7.41 -1.08
CA VAL A 21 7.31 -6.59 -2.18
C VAL A 21 8.23 -5.39 -2.43
N ILE A 22 8.64 -4.71 -1.36
CA ILE A 22 9.52 -3.55 -1.47
C ILE A 22 10.86 -3.98 -2.08
N ASP A 23 11.40 -5.12 -1.67
CA ASP A 23 12.66 -5.62 -2.26
C ASP A 23 12.51 -5.94 -3.74
N LEU A 24 11.37 -6.51 -4.14
CA LEU A 24 11.12 -6.85 -5.54
C LEU A 24 11.01 -5.62 -6.43
N LEU A 25 10.67 -4.46 -5.86
CA LEU A 25 10.50 -3.20 -6.56
C LEU A 25 11.55 -2.16 -6.15
N GLY A 26 12.59 -2.58 -5.45
CA GLY A 26 13.48 -1.68 -4.71
C GLY A 26 14.31 -0.71 -5.52
N SER A 27 14.49 -0.95 -6.81
CA SER A 27 15.18 -0.01 -7.69
C SER A 27 14.37 0.21 -8.96
N GLU A 28 14.62 1.33 -9.63
CA GLU A 28 13.86 1.73 -10.81
C GLU A 28 13.90 0.66 -11.90
N ASP A 29 15.01 -0.03 -12.03
CA ASP A 29 15.18 -1.07 -13.04
C ASP A 29 14.49 -2.39 -12.69
N LYS A 30 13.82 -2.47 -11.55
CA LYS A 30 13.02 -3.62 -11.14
C LYS A 30 11.53 -3.40 -11.34
N TRP A 31 11.11 -2.20 -11.65
CA TRP A 31 9.71 -1.81 -11.80
C TRP A 31 9.35 -1.57 -13.25
N CYS A 32 8.12 -1.94 -13.62
CA CYS A 32 7.61 -1.68 -14.97
C CYS A 32 6.16 -1.24 -14.93
N GLN A 33 5.71 -0.69 -16.05
CA GLN A 33 4.32 -0.31 -16.27
C GLN A 33 3.74 -1.14 -17.40
N LYS A 34 2.42 -1.32 -17.39
CA LYS A 34 1.64 -1.92 -18.48
C LYS A 34 1.91 -3.41 -18.71
N ALA A 35 2.57 -4.06 -17.76
CA ALA A 35 2.78 -5.51 -17.78
C ALA A 35 2.96 -5.99 -16.34
N LEU A 36 2.54 -7.21 -16.05
CA LEU A 36 2.79 -7.79 -14.73
C LEU A 36 4.27 -8.03 -14.51
N ARG A 37 4.94 -8.54 -15.51
CA ARG A 37 6.37 -8.83 -15.51
C ARG A 37 6.91 -8.59 -16.90
N THR A 38 8.20 -8.32 -16.97
CA THR A 38 8.92 -8.24 -18.25
C THR A 38 9.96 -9.36 -18.31
N ASP A 39 10.45 -9.63 -19.52
CA ASP A 39 11.44 -10.69 -19.74
C ASP A 39 12.76 -10.40 -19.00
N ASP A 40 13.05 -9.12 -18.75
CA ASP A 40 14.28 -8.72 -18.06
C ASP A 40 14.12 -8.68 -16.53
N GLY A 41 13.02 -9.20 -16.00
CA GLY A 41 12.82 -9.35 -14.57
C GLY A 41 12.17 -8.18 -13.85
N ARG A 42 11.63 -7.22 -14.57
CA ARG A 42 10.88 -6.13 -13.95
C ARG A 42 9.48 -6.58 -13.59
N ARG A 43 8.90 -5.95 -12.59
CA ARG A 43 7.53 -6.24 -12.15
C ARG A 43 6.75 -4.94 -11.96
N CYS A 44 5.44 -4.97 -12.22
CA CYS A 44 4.56 -3.92 -11.73
C CYS A 44 4.24 -4.22 -10.26
N ILE A 45 3.52 -3.31 -9.61
CA ILE A 45 3.15 -3.50 -8.20
C ILE A 45 2.36 -4.81 -8.02
N VAL A 46 1.37 -5.06 -8.89
CA VAL A 46 0.56 -6.28 -8.78
C VAL A 46 1.41 -7.53 -9.02
N GLY A 47 2.34 -7.49 -9.97
CA GLY A 47 3.27 -8.60 -10.20
C GLY A 47 4.10 -8.91 -8.97
N ALA A 48 4.59 -7.87 -8.29
CA ALA A 48 5.34 -8.04 -7.05
C ALA A 48 4.46 -8.61 -5.93
N LEU A 49 3.22 -8.13 -5.81
CA LEU A 49 2.28 -8.65 -4.81
C LEU A 49 2.00 -10.14 -5.03
N VAL A 50 1.82 -10.55 -6.27
CA VAL A 50 1.58 -11.95 -6.61
C VAL A 50 2.81 -12.80 -6.28
N ASP A 51 4.00 -12.34 -6.67
CA ASP A 51 5.23 -13.08 -6.45
C ASP A 51 5.60 -13.22 -4.97
N ALA A 52 5.25 -12.22 -4.17
CA ALA A 52 5.42 -12.28 -2.71
C ALA A 52 4.29 -13.02 -2.00
N LYS A 53 3.29 -13.50 -2.75
CA LYS A 53 2.09 -14.15 -2.20
C LYS A 53 1.37 -13.24 -1.20
N ALA A 54 1.32 -11.94 -1.53
CA ALA A 54 0.81 -10.90 -0.65
C ALA A 54 -0.42 -10.20 -1.18
N LYS A 55 -0.89 -10.56 -2.37
CA LYS A 55 -1.99 -9.85 -3.01
C LYS A 55 -3.24 -9.79 -2.14
N LYS A 56 -3.58 -10.92 -1.53
CA LYS A 56 -4.77 -11.01 -0.69
C LYS A 56 -4.73 -10.05 0.50
N GLN A 57 -3.56 -9.90 1.11
CA GLN A 57 -3.39 -9.08 2.31
C GLN A 57 -3.12 -7.62 2.01
N LEU A 58 -2.44 -7.33 0.92
CA LEU A 58 -1.87 -5.99 0.69
C LEU A 58 -2.52 -5.20 -0.44
N TYR A 59 -3.23 -5.85 -1.37
CA TYR A 59 -3.78 -5.14 -2.53
C TYR A 59 -4.67 -3.96 -2.12
N GLY A 60 -5.60 -4.20 -1.21
CA GLY A 60 -6.51 -3.16 -0.74
C GLY A 60 -5.79 -2.02 -0.03
N LEU A 61 -4.77 -2.34 0.75
CA LEU A 61 -3.97 -1.33 1.44
C LEU A 61 -3.17 -0.49 0.45
N VAL A 62 -2.59 -1.12 -0.56
CA VAL A 62 -1.86 -0.40 -1.60
C VAL A 62 -2.80 0.54 -2.34
N LEU A 63 -3.99 0.08 -2.69
CA LEU A 63 -4.96 0.94 -3.37
C LEU A 63 -5.38 2.12 -2.51
N ALA A 64 -5.68 1.88 -1.23
CA ALA A 64 -6.04 2.94 -0.29
C ALA A 64 -4.90 3.95 -0.14
N SER A 65 -3.67 3.47 -0.01
CA SER A 65 -2.49 4.33 0.09
C SER A 65 -2.26 5.14 -1.17
N ALA A 66 -2.43 4.52 -2.34
CA ALA A 66 -2.28 5.23 -3.60
C ALA A 66 -3.26 6.39 -3.72
N ARG A 67 -4.51 6.17 -3.33
CA ARG A 67 -5.52 7.22 -3.32
C ARG A 67 -5.18 8.34 -2.35
N GLU A 68 -4.73 7.98 -1.16
CA GLU A 68 -4.40 8.94 -0.11
C GLU A 68 -3.18 9.77 -0.49
N VAL A 69 -2.12 9.13 -0.92
CA VAL A 69 -0.85 9.80 -1.23
C VAL A 69 -1.00 10.71 -2.44
N THR A 70 -1.75 10.28 -3.46
CA THR A 70 -1.88 11.05 -4.70
C THR A 70 -3.06 12.00 -4.73
N GLY A 71 -4.08 11.75 -3.89
CA GLY A 71 -5.34 12.48 -3.98
C GLY A 71 -6.20 12.10 -5.16
N VAL A 72 -5.82 11.07 -5.91
CA VAL A 72 -6.54 10.60 -7.10
C VAL A 72 -7.36 9.36 -6.74
N SER A 73 -8.61 9.30 -7.19
CA SER A 73 -9.51 8.20 -6.88
C SER A 73 -9.31 7.01 -7.82
N TYR A 74 -8.12 6.43 -7.79
CA TYR A 74 -7.83 5.25 -8.60
C TYR A 74 -8.81 4.12 -8.28
N THR A 75 -9.25 3.42 -9.30
CA THR A 75 -10.17 2.29 -9.15
C THR A 75 -9.44 0.97 -8.97
N SER A 76 -8.15 0.92 -9.25
CA SER A 76 -7.35 -0.28 -9.11
C SER A 76 -5.88 0.08 -8.93
N VAL A 77 -5.12 -0.87 -8.36
CA VAL A 77 -3.67 -0.72 -8.24
C VAL A 77 -3.03 -0.66 -9.62
N GLU A 78 -3.56 -1.43 -10.56
CA GLU A 78 -3.06 -1.44 -11.93
C GLU A 78 -3.16 -0.05 -12.58
N ARG A 79 -4.27 0.65 -12.36
CA ARG A 79 -4.43 2.00 -12.90
C ARG A 79 -3.45 2.98 -12.29
N PHE A 80 -3.21 2.87 -10.98
CA PHE A 80 -2.19 3.66 -10.33
C PHE A 80 -0.80 3.36 -10.91
N ASN A 81 -0.46 2.09 -10.99
CA ASN A 81 0.86 1.67 -11.46
C ASN A 81 1.13 2.16 -12.89
N ASP A 82 0.10 2.15 -13.74
CA ASP A 82 0.24 2.43 -15.17
C ASP A 82 0.00 3.89 -15.54
N ASP A 83 -0.36 4.73 -14.58
CA ASP A 83 -0.57 6.16 -14.81
C ASP A 83 0.75 6.81 -15.22
N SER A 84 0.70 7.66 -16.24
CA SER A 84 1.87 8.38 -16.72
C SER A 84 2.47 9.31 -15.67
N ALA A 85 1.67 9.74 -14.70
CA ALA A 85 2.14 10.58 -13.60
C ALA A 85 2.83 9.78 -12.49
N THR A 86 2.77 8.45 -12.55
CA THR A 86 3.37 7.58 -11.53
C THR A 86 4.79 7.21 -11.95
N ASP A 87 5.75 7.52 -11.09
CA ASP A 87 7.13 7.11 -11.26
C ASP A 87 7.53 6.15 -10.13
N HIS A 88 8.74 5.62 -10.20
CA HIS A 88 9.23 4.67 -9.20
C HIS A 88 9.29 5.29 -7.80
N THR A 89 9.67 6.55 -7.70
CA THR A 89 9.70 7.25 -6.42
C THR A 89 8.33 7.27 -5.77
N LEU A 90 7.30 7.54 -6.55
CA LEU A 90 5.92 7.55 -6.05
C LEU A 90 5.47 6.15 -5.63
N VAL A 91 5.85 5.12 -6.39
CA VAL A 91 5.56 3.73 -6.01
C VAL A 91 6.15 3.41 -4.64
N LEU A 92 7.41 3.77 -4.41
CA LEU A 92 8.05 3.53 -3.12
C LEU A 92 7.41 4.34 -2.00
N ALA A 93 6.97 5.57 -2.28
CA ALA A 93 6.26 6.39 -1.29
C ALA A 93 4.94 5.75 -0.87
N VAL A 94 4.20 5.18 -1.83
CA VAL A 94 2.96 4.47 -1.53
C VAL A 94 3.24 3.22 -0.68
N LEU A 95 4.26 2.44 -1.02
CA LEU A 95 4.60 1.25 -0.25
C LEU A 95 5.06 1.62 1.16
N ASP A 96 5.77 2.72 1.32
CA ASP A 96 6.15 3.22 2.64
C ASP A 96 4.93 3.62 3.46
N ASP A 97 3.96 4.26 2.83
CA ASP A 97 2.69 4.59 3.50
C ASP A 97 1.94 3.32 3.93
N VAL A 98 1.94 2.29 3.09
CA VAL A 98 1.35 0.99 3.46
C VAL A 98 2.06 0.44 4.70
N ARG A 99 3.39 0.49 4.71
CA ARG A 99 4.17 0.02 5.85
C ARG A 99 3.76 0.75 7.14
N HIS A 100 3.63 2.05 7.06
CA HIS A 100 3.22 2.86 8.20
C HIS A 100 1.83 2.46 8.68
N ARG A 101 0.88 2.27 7.77
CA ARG A 101 -0.48 1.84 8.12
C ARG A 101 -0.50 0.49 8.84
N VAL A 102 0.28 -0.46 8.35
CA VAL A 102 0.37 -1.77 9.01
C VAL A 102 1.00 -1.65 10.39
N MET A 103 2.08 -0.87 10.51
CA MET A 103 2.78 -0.70 11.78
C MET A 103 1.94 -0.04 12.86
N VAL A 104 1.09 0.90 12.49
CA VAL A 104 0.20 1.56 13.48
C VAL A 104 -1.10 0.79 13.70
N GLY A 105 -1.26 -0.36 13.04
CA GLY A 105 -2.46 -1.15 13.17
C GLY A 105 -3.67 -0.59 12.43
N ASP A 106 -3.45 0.34 11.52
CA ASP A 106 -4.53 0.93 10.73
C ASP A 106 -4.81 0.08 9.49
N VAL A 107 -5.25 -1.14 9.74
CA VAL A 107 -5.65 -2.04 8.67
C VAL A 107 -7.18 -1.96 8.60
N PRO A 108 -7.75 -1.30 7.58
CA PRO A 108 -9.20 -1.20 7.51
C PRO A 108 -9.78 -2.59 7.27
N VAL A 109 -10.58 -3.04 8.23
CA VAL A 109 -11.27 -4.32 8.15
C VAL A 109 -12.56 -4.16 7.37
N ASP A 110 -13.18 -2.99 7.49
CA ASP A 110 -14.42 -2.67 6.80
C ASP A 110 -14.53 -1.18 6.54
N ALA A 111 -15.56 -0.78 5.77
CA ALA A 111 -15.77 0.61 5.40
C ALA A 111 -16.06 1.50 6.60
N SER A 112 -16.70 0.97 7.63
CA SER A 112 -17.03 1.73 8.83
C SER A 112 -15.77 2.12 9.61
N ALA A 113 -14.84 1.18 9.79
CA ALA A 113 -13.59 1.47 10.46
C ALA A 113 -12.77 2.50 9.69
N LYS A 114 -12.74 2.38 8.37
CA LYS A 114 -12.04 3.32 7.51
C LYS A 114 -12.65 4.71 7.60
N ALA A 115 -13.97 4.80 7.57
CA ALA A 115 -14.66 6.08 7.67
C ALA A 115 -14.39 6.77 9.00
N SER A 116 -14.37 6.02 10.10
CA SER A 116 -14.02 6.57 11.42
C SER A 116 -12.60 7.11 11.47
N PHE A 117 -11.66 6.39 10.86
CA PHE A 117 -10.28 6.83 10.81
C PHE A 117 -10.15 8.14 10.03
N LEU A 118 -10.74 8.21 8.84
CA LEU A 118 -10.68 9.41 8.01
C LEU A 118 -11.35 10.59 8.69
N GLN A 119 -12.47 10.36 9.37
CA GLN A 119 -13.18 11.40 10.11
C GLN A 119 -12.30 11.97 11.22
N ARG A 120 -11.64 11.12 11.98
CA ARG A 120 -10.73 11.58 13.04
C ARG A 120 -9.56 12.37 12.48
N LEU A 121 -9.03 11.93 11.36
CA LEU A 121 -7.94 12.63 10.69
C LEU A 121 -8.38 14.02 10.22
N MET A 122 -9.57 14.10 9.62
CA MET A 122 -10.12 15.38 9.17
C MET A 122 -10.38 16.34 10.34
N LEU A 123 -10.87 15.82 11.45
CA LEU A 123 -11.08 16.65 12.65
C LEU A 123 -9.77 17.16 13.22
N ALA A 124 -8.72 16.36 13.16
CA ALA A 124 -7.40 16.78 13.64
C ALA A 124 -6.80 17.89 12.77
N LEU A 125 -7.11 17.90 11.47
CA LEU A 125 -6.58 18.90 10.55
C LEU A 125 -7.44 20.17 10.52
N LYS A 126 -8.71 20.05 10.88
CA LYS A 126 -9.67 21.13 10.73
C LYS A 126 -9.30 22.43 11.46
N PRO A 127 -8.80 22.39 12.70
CA PRO A 127 -8.47 23.63 13.40
C PRO A 127 -7.34 24.41 12.75
N VAL A 128 -6.53 23.77 11.96
CA VAL A 128 -5.40 24.43 11.31
C VAL A 128 -5.86 25.41 10.22
N SER A 129 -7.02 25.13 9.67
CA SER A 129 -7.56 25.96 8.58
C SER A 129 -8.32 27.20 9.07
N ALA A 130 -8.52 27.30 10.34
CA ALA A 130 -9.27 28.42 10.92
C ALA A 130 -8.48 29.72 10.91
#